data_c9780c64068942ac52fc81c453a4c74d
#
_entry.id   c9780c64068942ac52fc81c453a4c74d
#
_cell.length_a   1.000
_cell.length_b   1.000
_cell.length_c   1.000
_cell.angle_alpha   90.00
_cell.angle_beta   90.00
_cell.angle_gamma   90.00
#
_symmetry.space_group_name_H-M   'P 1'
#
loop_
_entity.id
_entity.type
_entity.pdbx_description
1 polymer ?
#
loop_
_entity_poly.entity_id
_entity_poly.type
_entity_poly.pdbx_seq_one_letter_code
_entity_poly.pdbx_strand_id
1 'polypeptide(L)'
;MTAAATVQRAQFRQLFVLIAVAFIDMIGFMLVLPVLPFYALKLHATPVQVGWIFAAFSIAQLISAPLWGRVSDRYGRRPALLIGLLASAAAYTVFGFADTLWLLFLSRFVQGAGGGTTGVAQAYVADTVRPSDRARALGWLSAATSAGVVVGPILGTFASRLGTQGPGLIAAGLCVLNAIFAWYWLPESRVAQAPGEAQPKRSVWGPALHAFLNPRLPVSRLIWIYGAGMLAFASLNAVLPLYLADEFGVNERSFGYFLTYFGILSLVIRVVLLGPVVDRFGERSTVRIGCVALIVGFLLYPMVGNLWLLAILVMPLVPIGTALLFPSTTSMLSGRVDRRELGVTMGVAQTFGGVARSVAPVLSTKIFQDLGHAWPFVVAAGIVGVVSLLAVRIGPAPEPTPVPVPAPSAPAAAAAATIDTPVA
;
A
#
# COMPACT_ATOMS: atom_id res chain seq x y z
N MET A 1 26.44 -25.80 -18.52
CA MET A 1 25.28 -25.00 -17.97
C MET A 1 24.53 -24.45 -19.16
N THR A 2 23.24 -24.76 -19.29
CA THR A 2 22.42 -24.33 -20.43
C THR A 2 22.13 -22.81 -20.37
N ALA A 3 22.06 -22.15 -21.53
CA ALA A 3 21.75 -20.71 -21.63
C ALA A 3 20.47 -20.34 -20.84
N ALA A 4 19.50 -21.25 -20.77
CA ALA A 4 18.27 -21.06 -19.98
C ALA A 4 18.56 -20.94 -18.47
N ALA A 5 19.50 -21.70 -17.90
CA ALA A 5 19.86 -21.62 -16.48
C ALA A 5 20.56 -20.30 -16.14
N THR A 6 21.34 -19.74 -17.07
CA THR A 6 22.05 -18.47 -16.90
C THR A 6 21.04 -17.29 -16.90
N VAL A 7 20.07 -17.31 -17.82
CA VAL A 7 18.99 -16.32 -17.89
C VAL A 7 18.13 -16.35 -16.63
N GLN A 8 17.76 -17.53 -16.16
CA GLN A 8 16.95 -17.69 -14.95
C GLN A 8 17.68 -17.19 -13.69
N ARG A 9 18.98 -17.43 -13.56
CA ARG A 9 19.80 -16.89 -12.46
C ARG A 9 19.91 -15.37 -12.51
N ALA A 10 20.05 -14.79 -13.70
CA ALA A 10 20.09 -13.32 -13.85
C ALA A 10 18.76 -12.66 -13.44
N GLN A 11 17.62 -13.21 -13.86
CA GLN A 11 16.29 -12.75 -13.48
C GLN A 11 16.06 -12.85 -11.96
N PHE A 12 16.47 -13.97 -11.35
CA PHE A 12 16.37 -14.14 -9.90
C PHE A 12 17.19 -13.10 -9.14
N ARG A 13 18.42 -12.82 -9.58
CA ARG A 13 19.28 -11.80 -8.98
C ARG A 13 18.68 -10.40 -9.09
N GLN A 14 18.12 -10.04 -10.24
CA GLN A 14 17.44 -8.75 -10.45
C GLN A 14 16.24 -8.57 -9.51
N LEU A 15 15.40 -9.61 -9.42
CA LEU A 15 14.25 -9.62 -8.53
C LEU A 15 14.66 -9.51 -7.06
N PHE A 16 15.71 -10.21 -6.64
CA PHE A 16 16.23 -10.11 -5.28
C PHE A 16 16.71 -8.70 -4.94
N VAL A 17 17.47 -8.06 -5.85
CA VAL A 17 17.92 -6.67 -5.66
C VAL A 17 16.72 -5.72 -5.52
N LEU A 18 15.72 -5.85 -6.38
CA LEU A 18 14.52 -5.02 -6.31
C LEU A 18 13.75 -5.20 -5.01
N ILE A 19 13.62 -6.45 -4.54
CA ILE A 19 12.99 -6.80 -3.26
C ILE A 19 13.75 -6.14 -2.09
N ALA A 20 15.08 -6.23 -2.11
CA ALA A 20 15.92 -5.59 -1.09
C ALA A 20 15.78 -4.05 -1.11
N VAL A 21 15.76 -3.45 -2.30
CA VAL A 21 15.53 -2.00 -2.48
C VAL A 21 14.19 -1.59 -1.88
N ALA A 22 13.11 -2.31 -2.17
CA ALA A 22 11.79 -2.01 -1.65
C ALA A 22 11.67 -2.22 -0.13
N PHE A 23 12.35 -3.23 0.40
CA PHE A 23 12.43 -3.47 1.85
C PHE A 23 13.12 -2.31 2.58
N ILE A 24 14.29 -1.88 2.12
CA ILE A 24 15.06 -0.79 2.73
C ILE A 24 14.31 0.55 2.61
N ASP A 25 13.68 0.83 1.46
CA ASP A 25 12.86 2.03 1.25
C ASP A 25 11.70 2.09 2.26
N MET A 26 11.01 0.96 2.46
CA MET A 26 9.92 0.88 3.43
C MET A 26 10.40 0.99 4.88
N ILE A 27 11.57 0.48 5.21
CA ILE A 27 12.19 0.71 6.54
C ILE A 27 12.39 2.20 6.77
N GLY A 28 13.01 2.92 5.82
CA GLY A 28 13.24 4.36 5.92
C GLY A 28 11.96 5.16 6.11
N PHE A 29 10.90 4.78 5.37
CA PHE A 29 9.58 5.40 5.51
C PHE A 29 8.97 5.16 6.90
N MET A 30 8.95 3.92 7.35
CA MET A 30 8.33 3.53 8.63
C MET A 30 9.17 3.89 9.86
N LEU A 31 10.45 4.17 9.70
CA LEU A 31 11.33 4.65 10.75
C LEU A 31 10.94 6.06 11.21
N VAL A 32 10.57 6.93 10.28
CA VAL A 32 10.26 8.34 10.56
C VAL A 32 8.79 8.54 10.95
N LEU A 33 7.90 7.68 10.45
CA LEU A 33 6.46 7.83 10.63
C LEU A 33 6.02 7.90 12.11
N PRO A 34 6.51 7.04 13.03
CA PRO A 34 6.12 7.09 14.45
C PRO A 34 6.61 8.34 15.17
N VAL A 35 7.72 8.90 14.74
CA VAL A 35 8.38 10.06 15.41
C VAL A 35 7.77 11.39 14.96
N LEU A 36 7.23 11.44 13.75
CA LEU A 36 6.72 12.64 13.11
C LEU A 36 5.75 13.46 13.97
N PRO A 37 4.68 12.89 14.59
CA PRO A 37 3.74 13.66 15.40
C PRO A 37 4.41 14.28 16.61
N PHE A 38 5.25 13.51 17.31
CA PHE A 38 5.96 13.98 18.50
C PHE A 38 6.95 15.09 18.17
N TYR A 39 7.60 14.99 16.99
CA TYR A 39 8.50 16.03 16.50
C TYR A 39 7.74 17.33 16.19
N ALA A 40 6.59 17.22 15.53
CA ALA A 40 5.72 18.36 15.28
C ALA A 40 5.22 19.00 16.60
N LEU A 41 4.82 18.19 17.59
CA LEU A 41 4.41 18.68 18.91
C LEU A 41 5.53 19.41 19.64
N LYS A 42 6.80 18.97 19.54
CA LYS A 42 7.96 19.70 20.08
C LYS A 42 8.15 21.08 19.45
N LEU A 43 7.70 21.25 18.21
CA LEU A 43 7.67 22.54 17.51
C LEU A 43 6.35 23.29 17.73
N HIS A 44 5.61 22.96 18.77
CA HIS A 44 4.33 23.57 19.14
C HIS A 44 3.23 23.48 18.07
N ALA A 45 3.24 22.38 17.28
CA ALA A 45 2.19 22.14 16.29
C ALA A 45 0.84 21.89 16.96
N THR A 46 -0.20 22.47 16.40
CA THR A 46 -1.58 22.05 16.72
C THR A 46 -1.89 20.69 16.11
N PRO A 47 -2.88 19.94 16.63
CA PRO A 47 -3.30 18.66 16.02
C PRO A 47 -3.61 18.78 14.53
N VAL A 48 -4.27 19.83 14.09
CA VAL A 48 -4.59 20.09 12.67
C VAL A 48 -3.31 20.26 11.83
N GLN A 49 -2.29 20.94 12.34
CA GLN A 49 -1.01 21.09 11.65
C GLN A 49 -0.29 19.75 11.51
N VAL A 50 -0.35 18.88 12.52
CA VAL A 50 0.13 17.48 12.40
C VAL A 50 -0.62 16.75 11.29
N GLY A 51 -1.95 16.91 11.22
CA GLY A 51 -2.76 16.33 10.14
C GLY A 51 -2.34 16.79 8.75
N TRP A 52 -2.02 18.08 8.58
CA TRP A 52 -1.51 18.62 7.32
C TRP A 52 -0.12 18.07 6.95
N ILE A 53 0.76 17.85 7.92
CA ILE A 53 2.08 17.24 7.68
C ILE A 53 1.94 15.80 7.16
N PHE A 54 1.00 15.02 7.71
CA PHE A 54 0.67 13.69 7.17
C PHE A 54 0.05 13.75 5.77
N ALA A 55 -0.91 14.67 5.58
CA ALA A 55 -1.60 14.85 4.31
C ALA A 55 -0.66 15.30 3.19
N ALA A 56 0.33 16.13 3.49
CA ALA A 56 1.31 16.65 2.53
C ALA A 56 2.01 15.54 1.74
N PHE A 57 2.44 14.48 2.44
CA PHE A 57 3.02 13.30 1.81
C PHE A 57 2.02 12.62 0.85
N SER A 58 0.80 12.36 1.32
CA SER A 58 -0.21 11.62 0.55
C SER A 58 -0.72 12.42 -0.64
N ILE A 59 -0.88 13.73 -0.50
CA ILE A 59 -1.28 14.65 -1.57
C ILE A 59 -0.18 14.69 -2.65
N ALA A 60 1.06 14.91 -2.23
CA ALA A 60 2.19 14.94 -3.15
C ALA A 60 2.35 13.62 -3.90
N GLN A 61 2.21 12.47 -3.21
CA GLN A 61 2.27 11.15 -3.80
C GLN A 61 1.13 10.91 -4.80
N LEU A 62 -0.09 11.30 -4.47
CA LEU A 62 -1.26 11.15 -5.35
C LEU A 62 -1.09 11.92 -6.67
N ILE A 63 -0.53 13.13 -6.59
CA ILE A 63 -0.26 13.98 -7.75
C ILE A 63 0.94 13.46 -8.55
N SER A 64 2.01 13.03 -7.88
CA SER A 64 3.26 12.65 -8.53
C SER A 64 3.24 11.22 -9.09
N ALA A 65 2.42 10.30 -8.56
CA ALA A 65 2.42 8.90 -9.00
C ALA A 65 2.19 8.72 -10.52
N PRO A 66 1.25 9.42 -11.19
CA PRO A 66 1.12 9.35 -12.65
C PRO A 66 2.32 9.94 -13.40
N LEU A 67 2.98 10.95 -12.82
CA LEU A 67 4.17 11.56 -13.40
C LEU A 67 5.34 10.59 -13.36
N TRP A 68 5.57 9.92 -12.23
CA TRP A 68 6.59 8.87 -12.08
C TRP A 68 6.38 7.71 -13.04
N GLY A 69 5.13 7.31 -13.27
CA GLY A 69 4.81 6.34 -14.31
C GLY A 69 5.33 6.78 -15.69
N ARG A 70 5.08 8.04 -16.09
CA ARG A 70 5.56 8.59 -17.37
C ARG A 70 7.08 8.74 -17.42
N VAL A 71 7.68 9.24 -16.34
CA VAL A 71 9.13 9.40 -16.23
C VAL A 71 9.81 8.05 -16.37
N SER A 72 9.36 7.04 -15.64
CA SER A 72 9.94 5.71 -15.68
C SER A 72 9.71 4.99 -17.01
N ASP A 73 8.59 5.28 -17.70
CA ASP A 73 8.34 4.79 -19.05
C ASP A 73 9.23 5.48 -20.09
N ARG A 74 9.59 6.74 -19.89
CA ARG A 74 10.38 7.52 -20.85
C ARG A 74 11.89 7.35 -20.66
N TYR A 75 12.35 7.43 -19.42
CA TYR A 75 13.77 7.49 -19.08
C TYR A 75 14.32 6.16 -18.52
N GLY A 76 13.45 5.19 -18.24
CA GLY A 76 13.83 3.89 -17.68
C GLY A 76 13.40 3.72 -16.22
N ARG A 77 13.31 2.46 -15.79
CA ARG A 77 12.88 2.11 -14.43
C ARG A 77 13.95 2.43 -13.39
N ARG A 78 15.21 2.10 -13.71
CA ARG A 78 16.34 2.31 -12.80
C ARG A 78 16.58 3.79 -12.49
N PRO A 79 16.68 4.73 -13.45
CA PRO A 79 16.82 6.16 -13.15
C PRO A 79 15.67 6.70 -12.32
N ALA A 80 14.42 6.29 -12.61
CA ALA A 80 13.26 6.72 -11.86
C ALA A 80 13.33 6.28 -10.39
N LEU A 81 13.72 5.02 -10.10
CA LEU A 81 13.92 4.53 -8.75
C LEU A 81 15.04 5.29 -8.02
N LEU A 82 16.17 5.52 -8.68
CA LEU A 82 17.31 6.24 -8.09
C LEU A 82 16.96 7.67 -7.72
N ILE A 83 16.29 8.41 -8.62
CA ILE A 83 15.84 9.79 -8.35
C ILE A 83 14.86 9.81 -7.16
N GLY A 84 13.91 8.85 -7.10
CA GLY A 84 12.98 8.73 -5.97
C GLY A 84 13.69 8.48 -4.64
N LEU A 85 14.68 7.58 -4.61
CA LEU A 85 15.48 7.30 -3.41
C LEU A 85 16.32 8.50 -2.98
N LEU A 86 16.95 9.23 -3.92
CA LEU A 86 17.71 10.43 -3.62
C LEU A 86 16.82 11.59 -3.14
N ALA A 87 15.63 11.75 -3.73
CA ALA A 87 14.63 12.70 -3.25
C ALA A 87 14.17 12.37 -1.82
N SER A 88 13.98 11.09 -1.52
CA SER A 88 13.66 10.62 -0.17
C SER A 88 14.82 10.89 0.81
N ALA A 89 16.06 10.64 0.40
CA ALA A 89 17.24 10.93 1.21
C ALA A 89 17.34 12.43 1.56
N ALA A 90 17.16 13.30 0.56
CA ALA A 90 17.15 14.76 0.76
C ALA A 90 15.99 15.17 1.70
N ALA A 91 14.79 14.62 1.50
CA ALA A 91 13.64 14.90 2.34
C ALA A 91 13.86 14.47 3.80
N TYR A 92 14.46 13.29 4.04
CA TYR A 92 14.78 12.83 5.40
C TYR A 92 15.89 13.65 6.06
N THR A 93 16.86 14.13 5.28
CA THR A 93 17.88 15.06 5.78
C THR A 93 17.21 16.37 6.25
N VAL A 94 16.33 16.95 5.43
CA VAL A 94 15.55 18.13 5.81
C VAL A 94 14.70 17.84 7.05
N PHE A 95 14.07 16.67 7.14
CA PHE A 95 13.32 16.26 8.32
C PHE A 95 14.18 16.22 9.59
N GLY A 96 15.39 15.68 9.51
CA GLY A 96 16.29 15.56 10.67
C GLY A 96 16.76 16.91 11.22
N PHE A 97 16.89 17.92 10.35
CA PHE A 97 17.31 19.29 10.72
C PHE A 97 16.14 20.28 10.79
N ALA A 98 14.88 19.81 10.69
CA ALA A 98 13.74 20.70 10.72
C ALA A 98 13.58 21.35 12.10
N ASP A 99 13.70 22.67 12.16
CA ASP A 99 13.50 23.52 13.33
C ASP A 99 12.19 24.31 13.26
N THR A 100 11.46 24.18 12.14
CA THR A 100 10.16 24.82 11.89
C THR A 100 9.16 23.83 11.33
N LEU A 101 7.88 24.07 11.59
CA LEU A 101 6.78 23.26 11.04
C LEU A 101 6.76 23.27 9.50
N TRP A 102 7.18 24.39 8.89
CA TRP A 102 7.27 24.49 7.44
C TRP A 102 8.30 23.52 6.85
N LEU A 103 9.47 23.38 7.47
CA LEU A 103 10.48 22.41 7.03
C LEU A 103 9.99 20.96 7.19
N LEU A 104 9.27 20.67 8.28
CA LEU A 104 8.62 19.36 8.43
C LEU A 104 7.61 19.10 7.31
N PHE A 105 6.74 20.07 7.04
CA PHE A 105 5.78 19.99 5.95
C PHE A 105 6.46 19.79 4.59
N LEU A 106 7.46 20.63 4.29
CA LEU A 106 8.23 20.55 3.05
C LEU A 106 8.93 19.20 2.89
N SER A 107 9.54 18.67 3.96
CA SER A 107 10.18 17.35 3.94
C SER A 107 9.19 16.25 3.57
N ARG A 108 7.96 16.29 4.13
CA ARG A 108 6.90 15.32 3.80
C ARG A 108 6.41 15.47 2.37
N PHE A 109 6.25 16.72 1.92
CA PHE A 109 5.82 17.00 0.55
C PHE A 109 6.85 16.50 -0.48
N VAL A 110 8.14 16.81 -0.28
CA VAL A 110 9.22 16.34 -1.17
C VAL A 110 9.32 14.82 -1.17
N GLN A 111 9.22 14.19 0.01
CA GLN A 111 9.22 12.73 0.10
C GLN A 111 8.02 12.11 -0.64
N GLY A 112 6.83 12.68 -0.47
CA GLY A 112 5.64 12.22 -1.20
C GLY A 112 5.78 12.41 -2.71
N ALA A 113 6.33 13.54 -3.14
CA ALA A 113 6.61 13.80 -4.55
C ALA A 113 7.63 12.82 -5.14
N GLY A 114 8.63 12.38 -4.37
CA GLY A 114 9.56 11.30 -4.73
C GLY A 114 8.98 9.89 -4.61
N GLY A 115 7.86 9.72 -3.93
CA GLY A 115 7.28 8.44 -3.49
C GLY A 115 6.66 7.55 -4.58
N GLY A 116 6.93 7.78 -5.86
CA GLY A 116 6.47 6.91 -6.96
C GLY A 116 7.23 5.58 -7.09
N THR A 117 8.21 5.32 -6.23
CA THR A 117 9.09 4.15 -6.25
C THR A 117 8.34 2.82 -6.24
N THR A 118 7.27 2.69 -5.47
CA THR A 118 6.46 1.45 -5.39
C THR A 118 5.83 1.08 -6.73
N GLY A 119 5.25 2.04 -7.45
CA GLY A 119 4.67 1.82 -8.77
C GLY A 119 5.73 1.46 -9.82
N VAL A 120 6.88 2.13 -9.76
CA VAL A 120 8.02 1.85 -10.64
C VAL A 120 8.60 0.46 -10.36
N ALA A 121 8.69 0.04 -9.07
CA ALA A 121 9.13 -1.31 -8.70
C ALA A 121 8.18 -2.40 -9.22
N GLN A 122 6.86 -2.18 -9.14
CA GLN A 122 5.88 -3.10 -9.70
C GLN A 122 5.99 -3.19 -11.23
N ALA A 123 6.20 -2.05 -11.90
CA ALA A 123 6.43 -2.00 -13.34
C ALA A 123 7.73 -2.74 -13.72
N TYR A 124 8.80 -2.57 -12.94
CA TYR A 124 10.06 -3.30 -13.13
C TYR A 124 9.84 -4.83 -13.08
N VAL A 125 9.07 -5.33 -12.11
CA VAL A 125 8.69 -6.76 -12.05
C VAL A 125 7.93 -7.18 -13.30
N ALA A 126 6.99 -6.35 -13.77
CA ALA A 126 6.22 -6.65 -14.98
C ALA A 126 7.09 -6.72 -16.25
N ASP A 127 8.18 -5.94 -16.30
CA ASP A 127 9.10 -5.89 -17.44
C ASP A 127 10.10 -7.06 -17.43
N THR A 128 10.52 -7.55 -16.24
CA THR A 128 11.60 -8.52 -16.10
C THR A 128 11.15 -9.95 -15.83
N VAL A 129 9.95 -10.15 -15.30
CA VAL A 129 9.45 -11.47 -14.88
C VAL A 129 8.43 -12.01 -15.89
N ARG A 130 8.53 -13.30 -16.20
CA ARG A 130 7.59 -13.99 -17.10
C ARG A 130 6.15 -13.84 -16.60
N PRO A 131 5.15 -13.74 -17.49
CA PRO A 131 3.75 -13.59 -17.10
C PRO A 131 3.26 -14.65 -16.09
N SER A 132 3.71 -15.89 -16.20
CA SER A 132 3.39 -17.00 -15.27
C SER A 132 3.89 -16.76 -13.84
N ASP A 133 5.02 -16.07 -13.67
CA ASP A 133 5.72 -15.90 -12.40
C ASP A 133 5.49 -14.51 -11.77
N ARG A 134 4.85 -13.59 -12.49
CA ARG A 134 4.61 -12.20 -12.05
C ARG A 134 3.86 -12.11 -10.73
N ALA A 135 2.82 -12.90 -10.56
CA ALA A 135 2.02 -12.92 -9.34
C ALA A 135 2.89 -13.28 -8.12
N ARG A 136 3.76 -14.28 -8.27
CA ARG A 136 4.69 -14.71 -7.22
C ARG A 136 5.74 -13.64 -6.92
N ALA A 137 6.30 -13.00 -7.95
CA ALA A 137 7.29 -11.92 -7.79
C ALA A 137 6.70 -10.69 -7.09
N LEU A 138 5.48 -10.27 -7.46
CA LEU A 138 4.74 -9.19 -6.79
C LEU A 138 4.39 -9.58 -5.33
N GLY A 139 4.11 -10.86 -5.08
CA GLY A 139 3.92 -11.40 -3.73
C GLY A 139 5.17 -11.23 -2.87
N TRP A 140 6.35 -11.57 -3.39
CA TRP A 140 7.63 -11.35 -2.70
C TRP A 140 7.93 -9.88 -2.44
N LEU A 141 7.65 -9.00 -3.42
CA LEU A 141 7.79 -7.56 -3.28
C LEU A 141 6.87 -7.02 -2.16
N SER A 142 5.62 -7.49 -2.12
CA SER A 142 4.67 -7.13 -1.06
C SER A 142 5.09 -7.67 0.31
N ALA A 143 5.63 -8.88 0.39
CA ALA A 143 6.16 -9.44 1.63
C ALA A 143 7.34 -8.63 2.17
N ALA A 144 8.26 -8.20 1.30
CA ALA A 144 9.38 -7.36 1.67
C ALA A 144 8.95 -5.99 2.21
N THR A 145 8.00 -5.33 1.54
CA THR A 145 7.44 -4.06 2.04
C THR A 145 6.74 -4.26 3.39
N SER A 146 6.00 -5.36 3.57
CA SER A 146 5.36 -5.69 4.85
C SER A 146 6.37 -5.95 5.97
N ALA A 147 7.48 -6.62 5.67
CA ALA A 147 8.57 -6.79 6.63
C ALA A 147 9.21 -5.45 7.02
N GLY A 148 9.39 -4.53 6.05
CA GLY A 148 9.84 -3.16 6.30
C GLY A 148 8.91 -2.37 7.24
N VAL A 149 7.60 -2.57 7.11
CA VAL A 149 6.59 -1.96 8.01
C VAL A 149 6.78 -2.41 9.46
N VAL A 150 7.21 -3.66 9.70
CA VAL A 150 7.47 -4.19 11.05
C VAL A 150 8.81 -3.70 11.59
N VAL A 151 9.86 -3.73 10.79
CA VAL A 151 11.23 -3.39 11.20
C VAL A 151 11.42 -1.89 11.38
N GLY A 152 10.80 -1.07 10.51
CA GLY A 152 10.98 0.38 10.50
C GLY A 152 10.70 1.06 11.84
N PRO A 153 9.55 0.87 12.49
CA PRO A 153 9.24 1.50 13.77
C PRO A 153 10.20 1.11 14.91
N ILE A 154 10.71 -0.14 14.91
CA ILE A 154 11.73 -0.58 15.88
C ILE A 154 12.98 0.29 15.70
N LEU A 155 13.48 0.39 14.47
CA LEU A 155 14.66 1.21 14.16
C LEU A 155 14.40 2.68 14.46
N GLY A 156 13.18 3.18 14.22
CA GLY A 156 12.77 4.54 14.57
C GLY A 156 12.86 4.82 16.07
N THR A 157 12.43 3.87 16.88
CA THR A 157 12.55 3.94 18.34
C THR A 157 14.01 4.00 18.79
N PHE A 158 14.89 3.17 18.21
CA PHE A 158 16.32 3.24 18.49
C PHE A 158 16.95 4.53 18.00
N ALA A 159 16.60 4.98 16.80
CA ALA A 159 17.08 6.22 16.20
C ALA A 159 16.72 7.45 17.06
N SER A 160 15.53 7.48 17.67
CA SER A 160 15.11 8.58 18.55
C SER A 160 15.94 8.73 19.83
N ARG A 161 16.69 7.68 20.22
CA ARG A 161 17.64 7.75 21.34
C ARG A 161 18.90 8.58 21.01
N LEU A 162 19.19 8.75 19.72
CA LEU A 162 20.30 9.60 19.22
C LEU A 162 19.91 11.08 19.12
N GLY A 163 18.77 11.46 19.67
CA GLY A 163 18.23 12.82 19.61
C GLY A 163 17.19 13.00 18.50
N THR A 164 16.70 14.23 18.39
CA THR A 164 15.63 14.58 17.43
C THR A 164 16.04 14.40 15.97
N GLN A 165 17.33 14.56 15.67
CA GLN A 165 17.88 14.40 14.32
C GLN A 165 18.06 12.93 13.90
N GLY A 166 18.21 12.04 14.89
CA GLY A 166 18.54 10.63 14.68
C GLY A 166 17.66 9.90 13.67
N PRO A 167 16.34 9.93 13.80
CA PRO A 167 15.43 9.27 12.86
C PRO A 167 15.57 9.76 11.42
N GLY A 168 15.65 11.08 11.22
CA GLY A 168 15.84 11.67 9.89
C GLY A 168 17.16 11.29 9.24
N LEU A 169 18.27 11.41 9.98
CA LEU A 169 19.60 11.11 9.46
C LEU A 169 19.82 9.62 9.16
N ILE A 170 19.30 8.73 10.02
CA ILE A 170 19.38 7.29 9.77
C ILE A 170 18.53 6.91 8.55
N ALA A 171 17.32 7.45 8.41
CA ALA A 171 16.49 7.22 7.22
C ALA A 171 17.15 7.77 5.94
N ALA A 172 17.76 8.96 6.01
CA ALA A 172 18.53 9.53 4.90
C ALA A 172 19.70 8.64 4.50
N GLY A 173 20.50 8.20 5.49
CA GLY A 173 21.62 7.28 5.28
C GLY A 173 21.18 5.96 4.65
N LEU A 174 20.07 5.37 5.12
CA LEU A 174 19.50 4.16 4.53
C LEU A 174 19.06 4.38 3.07
N CYS A 175 18.45 5.53 2.75
CA CYS A 175 18.08 5.84 1.37
C CYS A 175 19.30 6.05 0.47
N VAL A 176 20.37 6.70 0.95
CA VAL A 176 21.62 6.87 0.20
C VAL A 176 22.26 5.50 -0.04
N LEU A 177 22.41 4.67 1.00
CA LEU A 177 22.94 3.31 0.87
C LEU A 177 22.10 2.47 -0.10
N ASN A 178 20.77 2.59 -0.02
CA ASN A 178 19.85 1.92 -0.93
C ASN A 178 20.00 2.42 -2.38
N ALA A 179 20.19 3.71 -2.58
CA ALA A 179 20.46 4.29 -3.90
C ALA A 179 21.79 3.79 -4.47
N ILE A 180 22.86 3.73 -3.65
CA ILE A 180 24.15 3.17 -4.03
C ILE A 180 23.99 1.68 -4.37
N PHE A 181 23.29 0.91 -3.54
CA PHE A 181 23.02 -0.50 -3.78
C PHE A 181 22.26 -0.70 -5.09
N ALA A 182 21.19 0.06 -5.33
CA ALA A 182 20.44 0.01 -6.58
C ALA A 182 21.29 0.43 -7.78
N TRP A 183 22.16 1.45 -7.62
CA TRP A 183 23.06 1.88 -8.67
C TRP A 183 24.02 0.78 -9.14
N TYR A 184 24.61 0.02 -8.23
CA TYR A 184 25.57 -1.02 -8.60
C TYR A 184 24.93 -2.34 -9.06
N TRP A 185 23.79 -2.73 -8.49
CA TRP A 185 23.23 -4.08 -8.68
C TRP A 185 21.90 -4.13 -9.42
N LEU A 186 21.18 -3.00 -9.57
CA LEU A 186 19.91 -3.01 -10.31
C LEU A 186 20.16 -2.62 -11.77
N PRO A 187 20.08 -3.57 -12.73
CA PRO A 187 20.20 -3.25 -14.15
C PRO A 187 18.95 -2.51 -14.63
N GLU A 188 19.05 -1.85 -15.78
CA GLU A 188 17.85 -1.28 -16.44
C GLU A 188 16.98 -2.41 -16.99
N SER A 189 15.69 -2.36 -16.67
CA SER A 189 14.74 -3.39 -17.13
C SER A 189 14.02 -3.04 -18.41
N ARG A 190 14.05 -1.76 -18.81
CA ARG A 190 13.35 -1.30 -19.96
C ARG A 190 14.04 -1.78 -21.25
N VAL A 191 13.36 -2.64 -21.98
CA VAL A 191 13.67 -2.87 -23.40
C VAL A 191 13.09 -1.68 -24.15
N ALA A 192 13.90 -1.00 -24.96
CA ALA A 192 13.42 0.10 -25.81
C ALA A 192 12.26 -0.42 -26.68
N GLN A 193 11.05 0.02 -26.38
CA GLN A 193 9.89 -0.30 -27.24
C GLN A 193 10.05 0.42 -28.56
N ALA A 194 9.82 -0.29 -29.66
CA ALA A 194 9.81 0.31 -30.98
C ALA A 194 8.78 1.47 -31.04
N PRO A 195 9.10 2.56 -31.77
CA PRO A 195 8.14 3.64 -31.96
C PRO A 195 6.86 3.09 -32.60
N GLY A 196 5.74 3.13 -31.84
CA GLY A 196 4.43 2.66 -32.33
C GLY A 196 3.72 1.63 -31.45
N GLU A 197 4.41 0.94 -30.54
CA GLU A 197 3.81 -0.10 -29.66
C GLU A 197 3.29 0.43 -28.31
N ALA A 198 3.21 1.74 -28.11
CA ALA A 198 2.67 2.30 -26.88
C ALA A 198 1.18 1.92 -26.73
N GLN A 199 0.88 1.01 -25.84
CA GLN A 199 -0.51 0.70 -25.48
C GLN A 199 -1.19 2.00 -25.00
N PRO A 200 -2.40 2.31 -25.48
CA PRO A 200 -3.12 3.51 -25.08
C PRO A 200 -3.33 3.47 -23.56
N LYS A 201 -2.73 4.43 -22.84
CA LYS A 201 -2.89 4.55 -21.38
C LYS A 201 -4.33 4.94 -21.07
N ARG A 202 -5.13 4.00 -20.61
CA ARG A 202 -6.50 4.28 -20.19
C ARG A 202 -6.45 5.18 -18.96
N SER A 203 -7.08 6.34 -19.03
CA SER A 203 -7.24 7.25 -17.90
C SER A 203 -8.03 6.56 -16.79
N VAL A 204 -7.58 6.70 -15.53
CA VAL A 204 -8.31 6.19 -14.35
C VAL A 204 -9.34 7.19 -13.82
N TRP A 205 -9.27 8.45 -14.23
CA TRP A 205 -10.11 9.54 -13.69
C TRP A 205 -11.58 9.42 -14.09
N GLY A 206 -11.86 9.10 -15.35
CA GLY A 206 -13.25 8.87 -15.79
C GLY A 206 -13.91 7.70 -15.05
N PRO A 207 -13.31 6.50 -15.03
CA PRO A 207 -13.81 5.39 -14.23
C PRO A 207 -13.89 5.68 -12.71
N ALA A 208 -12.95 6.49 -12.15
CA ALA A 208 -12.99 6.90 -10.76
C ALA A 208 -14.20 7.80 -10.47
N LEU A 209 -14.48 8.79 -11.32
CA LEU A 209 -15.66 9.63 -11.20
C LEU A 209 -16.94 8.83 -11.36
N HIS A 210 -16.98 7.90 -12.33
CA HIS A 210 -18.12 7.00 -12.51
C HIS A 210 -18.37 6.12 -11.28
N ALA A 211 -17.32 5.55 -10.68
CA ALA A 211 -17.44 4.77 -9.44
C ALA A 211 -17.89 5.62 -8.26
N PHE A 212 -17.44 6.89 -8.19
CA PHE A 212 -17.84 7.83 -7.16
C PHE A 212 -19.34 8.16 -7.24
N LEU A 213 -19.84 8.46 -8.43
CA LEU A 213 -21.23 8.87 -8.65
C LEU A 213 -22.21 7.70 -8.58
N ASN A 214 -21.75 6.46 -8.74
CA ASN A 214 -22.61 5.27 -8.79
C ASN A 214 -22.27 4.22 -7.71
N PRO A 215 -22.40 4.52 -6.40
CA PRO A 215 -22.00 3.62 -5.31
C PRO A 215 -22.86 2.33 -5.24
N ARG A 216 -23.97 2.29 -5.98
CA ARG A 216 -24.87 1.12 -6.01
C ARG A 216 -24.38 -0.01 -6.92
N LEU A 217 -23.49 0.29 -7.87
CA LEU A 217 -22.92 -0.74 -8.75
C LEU A 217 -22.03 -1.71 -7.96
N PRO A 218 -22.00 -3.00 -8.31
CA PRO A 218 -21.26 -4.02 -7.54
C PRO A 218 -19.76 -3.72 -7.37
N VAL A 219 -19.09 -3.28 -8.43
CA VAL A 219 -17.66 -2.92 -8.43
C VAL A 219 -17.45 -1.63 -7.66
N SER A 220 -18.24 -0.59 -7.92
CA SER A 220 -18.15 0.71 -7.24
C SER A 220 -18.35 0.56 -5.73
N ARG A 221 -19.27 -0.30 -5.32
CA ARG A 221 -19.53 -0.61 -3.91
C ARG A 221 -18.30 -1.16 -3.18
N LEU A 222 -17.56 -2.08 -3.82
CA LEU A 222 -16.31 -2.61 -3.27
C LEU A 222 -15.22 -1.52 -3.20
N ILE A 223 -15.14 -0.64 -4.19
CA ILE A 223 -14.23 0.51 -4.20
C ILE A 223 -14.53 1.46 -3.04
N TRP A 224 -15.82 1.74 -2.76
CA TRP A 224 -16.24 2.55 -1.63
C TRP A 224 -15.91 1.90 -0.29
N ILE A 225 -16.11 0.57 -0.15
CA ILE A 225 -15.74 -0.18 1.06
C ILE A 225 -14.22 -0.09 1.29
N TYR A 226 -13.42 -0.28 0.24
CA TYR A 226 -11.97 -0.11 0.30
C TYR A 226 -11.56 1.30 0.70
N GLY A 227 -12.15 2.32 0.07
CA GLY A 227 -11.86 3.73 0.34
C GLY A 227 -12.21 4.14 1.76
N ALA A 228 -13.36 3.73 2.28
CA ALA A 228 -13.78 4.02 3.65
C ALA A 228 -12.91 3.31 4.69
N GLY A 229 -12.56 2.05 4.45
CA GLY A 229 -11.59 1.34 5.29
C GLY A 229 -10.25 2.07 5.34
N MET A 230 -9.76 2.57 4.17
CA MET A 230 -8.55 3.38 4.09
C MET A 230 -8.67 4.72 4.82
N LEU A 231 -9.83 5.37 4.73
CA LEU A 231 -10.09 6.63 5.43
C LEU A 231 -10.04 6.42 6.95
N ALA A 232 -10.72 5.39 7.46
CA ALA A 232 -10.71 5.05 8.87
C ALA A 232 -9.31 4.67 9.37
N PHE A 233 -8.57 3.88 8.60
CA PHE A 233 -7.20 3.49 8.93
C PHE A 233 -6.22 4.68 8.91
N ALA A 234 -6.33 5.57 7.93
CA ALA A 234 -5.51 6.78 7.85
C ALA A 234 -5.85 7.78 8.97
N SER A 235 -7.12 7.89 9.36
CA SER A 235 -7.56 8.67 10.52
C SER A 235 -6.90 8.17 11.81
N LEU A 236 -6.93 6.85 12.03
CA LEU A 236 -6.28 6.24 13.18
C LEU A 236 -4.78 6.55 13.23
N ASN A 237 -4.08 6.37 12.11
CA ASN A 237 -2.63 6.62 12.07
C ASN A 237 -2.26 8.07 12.41
N ALA A 238 -3.11 9.03 12.10
CA ALA A 238 -2.88 10.44 12.42
C ALA A 238 -3.22 10.79 13.88
N VAL A 239 -4.28 10.20 14.42
CA VAL A 239 -4.81 10.57 15.75
C VAL A 239 -4.22 9.69 16.86
N LEU A 240 -3.91 8.43 16.58
CA LEU A 240 -3.44 7.49 17.61
C LEU A 240 -2.21 7.99 18.39
N PRO A 241 -1.16 8.54 17.77
CA PRO A 241 -0.02 9.07 18.52
C PRO A 241 -0.41 10.27 19.40
N LEU A 242 -1.31 11.14 18.92
CA LEU A 242 -1.81 12.30 19.67
C LEU A 242 -2.65 11.84 20.88
N TYR A 243 -3.54 10.88 20.64
CA TYR A 243 -4.39 10.28 21.69
C TYR A 243 -3.56 9.58 22.76
N LEU A 244 -2.60 8.75 22.35
CA LEU A 244 -1.76 8.03 23.32
C LEU A 244 -0.80 8.97 24.08
N ALA A 245 -0.36 10.05 23.45
CA ALA A 245 0.46 11.06 24.11
C ALA A 245 -0.32 11.81 25.19
N ASP A 246 -1.54 12.22 24.86
CA ASP A 246 -2.36 13.08 25.70
C ASP A 246 -3.03 12.29 26.85
N GLU A 247 -3.58 11.10 26.57
CA GLU A 247 -4.31 10.30 27.56
C GLU A 247 -3.38 9.43 28.42
N PHE A 248 -2.28 8.92 27.87
CA PHE A 248 -1.41 7.94 28.54
C PHE A 248 0.04 8.39 28.70
N GLY A 249 0.41 9.61 28.27
CA GLY A 249 1.79 10.11 28.36
C GLY A 249 2.79 9.34 27.50
N VAL A 250 2.32 8.66 26.44
CA VAL A 250 3.18 7.95 25.48
C VAL A 250 4.02 8.95 24.71
N ASN A 251 5.31 8.69 24.57
CA ASN A 251 6.25 9.56 23.87
C ASN A 251 6.89 8.88 22.64
N GLU A 252 7.75 9.61 21.92
CA GLU A 252 8.42 9.11 20.72
C GLU A 252 9.26 7.84 20.92
N ARG A 253 9.78 7.61 22.15
CA ARG A 253 10.59 6.44 22.47
C ARG A 253 9.76 5.17 22.71
N SER A 254 8.51 5.33 23.16
CA SER A 254 7.62 4.22 23.44
C SER A 254 6.63 3.94 22.33
N PHE A 255 6.21 4.95 21.57
CA PHE A 255 5.22 4.80 20.51
C PHE A 255 5.64 3.82 19.40
N GLY A 256 6.92 3.76 19.06
CA GLY A 256 7.42 2.80 18.08
C GLY A 256 7.16 1.34 18.44
N TYR A 257 7.15 1.00 19.73
CA TYR A 257 6.79 -0.36 20.19
C TYR A 257 5.31 -0.68 19.91
N PHE A 258 4.41 0.30 20.07
CA PHE A 258 2.99 0.13 19.71
C PHE A 258 2.80 -0.12 18.22
N LEU A 259 3.48 0.64 17.36
CA LEU A 259 3.42 0.41 15.92
C LEU A 259 4.05 -0.91 15.50
N THR A 260 5.13 -1.31 16.14
CA THR A 260 5.76 -2.62 15.90
C THR A 260 4.81 -3.75 16.29
N TYR A 261 4.21 -3.67 17.48
CA TYR A 261 3.19 -4.61 17.94
C TYR A 261 2.02 -4.68 16.93
N PHE A 262 1.53 -3.54 16.49
CA PHE A 262 0.47 -3.44 15.50
C PHE A 262 0.87 -4.07 14.15
N GLY A 263 2.11 -3.84 13.70
CA GLY A 263 2.65 -4.41 12.46
C GLY A 263 2.81 -5.93 12.53
N ILE A 264 3.38 -6.45 13.62
CA ILE A 264 3.54 -7.89 13.86
C ILE A 264 2.16 -8.56 13.90
N LEU A 265 1.24 -7.98 14.66
CA LEU A 265 -0.11 -8.52 14.80
C LEU A 265 -0.85 -8.55 13.46
N SER A 266 -0.75 -7.47 12.67
CA SER A 266 -1.32 -7.41 11.31
C SER A 266 -0.73 -8.49 10.39
N LEU A 267 0.57 -8.73 10.48
CA LEU A 267 1.26 -9.78 9.71
C LEU A 267 0.79 -11.18 10.12
N VAL A 268 0.77 -11.46 11.43
CA VAL A 268 0.33 -12.75 11.97
C VAL A 268 -1.11 -13.04 11.59
N ILE A 269 -2.02 -12.07 11.76
CA ILE A 269 -3.44 -12.22 11.41
C ILE A 269 -3.58 -12.50 9.91
N ARG A 270 -2.83 -11.80 9.08
CA ARG A 270 -2.90 -11.98 7.61
C ARG A 270 -2.39 -13.35 7.18
N VAL A 271 -1.34 -13.87 7.81
CA VAL A 271 -0.76 -15.17 7.46
C VAL A 271 -1.55 -16.33 8.07
N VAL A 272 -1.99 -16.19 9.31
CA VAL A 272 -2.59 -17.30 10.07
C VAL A 272 -4.12 -17.31 9.98
N LEU A 273 -4.75 -16.14 10.04
CA LEU A 273 -6.21 -16.04 10.23
C LEU A 273 -6.97 -15.83 8.93
N LEU A 274 -6.41 -15.08 7.96
CA LEU A 274 -7.13 -14.70 6.74
C LEU A 274 -7.58 -15.92 5.93
N GLY A 275 -6.67 -16.88 5.67
CA GLY A 275 -6.98 -18.09 4.90
C GLY A 275 -8.14 -18.88 5.53
N PRO A 276 -7.98 -19.40 6.76
CA PRO A 276 -9.05 -20.16 7.42
C PRO A 276 -10.39 -19.42 7.54
N VAL A 277 -10.39 -18.11 7.75
CA VAL A 277 -11.63 -17.32 7.82
C VAL A 277 -12.28 -17.22 6.44
N VAL A 278 -11.50 -16.99 5.38
CA VAL A 278 -12.04 -16.96 4.01
C VAL A 278 -12.56 -18.32 3.58
N ASP A 279 -11.83 -19.41 3.88
CA ASP A 279 -12.23 -20.78 3.52
C ASP A 279 -13.50 -21.20 4.22
N ARG A 280 -13.71 -20.80 5.50
CA ARG A 280 -14.86 -21.20 6.30
C ARG A 280 -16.09 -20.33 6.05
N PHE A 281 -15.92 -19.01 5.90
CA PHE A 281 -17.03 -18.05 5.86
C PHE A 281 -17.21 -17.38 4.49
N GLY A 282 -16.28 -17.57 3.58
CA GLY A 282 -16.25 -16.91 2.27
C GLY A 282 -15.81 -15.43 2.35
N GLU A 283 -15.37 -14.87 1.23
CA GLU A 283 -14.85 -13.50 1.13
C GLU A 283 -15.82 -12.43 1.63
N ARG A 284 -17.12 -12.59 1.37
CA ARG A 284 -18.15 -11.61 1.76
C ARG A 284 -18.32 -11.50 3.27
N SER A 285 -18.41 -12.65 3.93
CA SER A 285 -18.52 -12.69 5.39
C SER A 285 -17.24 -12.18 6.03
N THR A 286 -16.08 -12.48 5.43
CA THR A 286 -14.78 -12.00 5.86
C THR A 286 -14.72 -10.47 5.81
N VAL A 287 -15.20 -9.83 4.74
CA VAL A 287 -15.30 -8.35 4.66
C VAL A 287 -16.21 -7.80 5.76
N ARG A 288 -17.38 -8.43 6.02
CA ARG A 288 -18.29 -8.02 7.09
C ARG A 288 -17.67 -8.14 8.48
N ILE A 289 -17.01 -9.26 8.76
CA ILE A 289 -16.28 -9.49 10.01
C ILE A 289 -15.22 -8.41 10.18
N GLY A 290 -14.46 -8.10 9.12
CA GLY A 290 -13.48 -7.02 9.11
C GLY A 290 -14.08 -5.65 9.42
N CYS A 291 -15.24 -5.31 8.83
CA CYS A 291 -15.95 -4.07 9.14
C CYS A 291 -16.40 -4.02 10.62
N VAL A 292 -16.98 -5.11 11.13
CA VAL A 292 -17.42 -5.19 12.52
C VAL A 292 -16.24 -5.03 13.48
N ALA A 293 -15.14 -5.71 13.22
CA ALA A 293 -13.92 -5.57 14.03
C ALA A 293 -13.40 -4.13 14.07
N LEU A 294 -13.41 -3.42 12.93
CA LEU A 294 -13.04 -2.00 12.87
C LEU A 294 -14.01 -1.12 13.66
N ILE A 295 -15.32 -1.31 13.49
CA ILE A 295 -16.33 -0.51 14.19
C ILE A 295 -16.19 -0.69 15.70
N VAL A 296 -16.14 -1.94 16.16
CA VAL A 296 -16.01 -2.26 17.59
C VAL A 296 -14.68 -1.72 18.13
N GLY A 297 -13.57 -1.94 17.40
CA GLY A 297 -12.27 -1.42 17.77
C GLY A 297 -12.29 0.09 17.97
N PHE A 298 -12.78 0.83 16.97
CA PHE A 298 -12.85 2.30 17.06
C PHE A 298 -13.74 2.80 18.18
N LEU A 299 -14.89 2.19 18.42
CA LEU A 299 -15.79 2.60 19.52
C LEU A 299 -15.20 2.32 20.89
N LEU A 300 -14.40 1.27 21.03
CA LEU A 300 -13.78 0.90 22.30
C LEU A 300 -12.53 1.75 22.62
N TYR A 301 -11.83 2.33 21.63
CA TYR A 301 -10.64 3.14 21.85
C TYR A 301 -10.84 4.22 22.93
N PRO A 302 -11.85 5.10 22.86
CA PRO A 302 -12.06 6.15 23.84
C PRO A 302 -12.70 5.68 25.16
N MET A 303 -13.14 4.43 25.26
CA MET A 303 -13.83 3.90 26.43
C MET A 303 -12.88 3.25 27.44
N VAL A 304 -11.65 2.96 27.03
CA VAL A 304 -10.68 2.21 27.86
C VAL A 304 -9.63 3.16 28.42
N GLY A 305 -9.74 3.47 29.70
CA GLY A 305 -8.79 4.34 30.43
C GLY A 305 -7.52 3.63 30.91
N ASN A 306 -7.28 2.37 30.54
CA ASN A 306 -6.08 1.63 30.92
C ASN A 306 -5.27 1.25 29.68
N LEU A 307 -4.00 1.67 29.62
CA LEU A 307 -3.12 1.46 28.47
C LEU A 307 -2.93 -0.02 28.13
N TRP A 308 -2.80 -0.90 29.13
CA TRP A 308 -2.60 -2.33 28.92
C TRP A 308 -3.86 -3.01 28.37
N LEU A 309 -5.05 -2.66 28.90
CA LEU A 309 -6.31 -3.15 28.35
C LEU A 309 -6.51 -2.63 26.92
N LEU A 310 -6.19 -1.37 26.67
CA LEU A 310 -6.22 -0.80 25.32
C LEU A 310 -5.30 -1.59 24.37
N ALA A 311 -4.05 -1.84 24.77
CA ALA A 311 -3.06 -2.53 23.95
C ALA A 311 -3.44 -4.00 23.67
N ILE A 312 -3.96 -4.72 24.67
CA ILE A 312 -4.20 -6.17 24.57
C ILE A 312 -5.56 -6.49 23.94
N LEU A 313 -6.61 -5.73 24.27
CA LEU A 313 -7.99 -6.06 23.87
C LEU A 313 -8.48 -5.21 22.68
N VAL A 314 -8.14 -3.91 22.65
CA VAL A 314 -8.75 -3.00 21.69
C VAL A 314 -7.85 -2.82 20.44
N MET A 315 -6.56 -2.59 20.66
CA MET A 315 -5.62 -2.41 19.54
C MET A 315 -5.61 -3.57 18.54
N PRO A 316 -5.74 -4.85 18.91
CA PRO A 316 -5.81 -5.97 17.96
C PRO A 316 -6.98 -5.93 16.99
N LEU A 317 -8.09 -5.29 17.37
CA LEU A 317 -9.31 -5.26 16.54
C LEU A 317 -9.08 -4.53 15.20
N VAL A 318 -8.22 -3.51 15.18
CA VAL A 318 -7.93 -2.76 13.95
C VAL A 318 -7.05 -3.57 12.98
N PRO A 319 -5.93 -4.20 13.37
CA PRO A 319 -5.22 -5.15 12.52
C PRO A 319 -6.10 -6.31 12.04
N ILE A 320 -6.95 -6.88 12.89
CA ILE A 320 -7.93 -7.90 12.49
C ILE A 320 -8.83 -7.35 11.39
N GLY A 321 -9.45 -6.20 11.63
CA GLY A 321 -10.36 -5.57 10.69
C GLY A 321 -9.69 -5.27 9.35
N THR A 322 -8.51 -4.64 9.36
CA THR A 322 -7.80 -4.26 8.12
C THR A 322 -7.23 -5.45 7.37
N ALA A 323 -6.72 -6.48 8.08
CA ALA A 323 -6.19 -7.69 7.46
C ALA A 323 -7.28 -8.54 6.79
N LEU A 324 -8.50 -8.52 7.30
CA LEU A 324 -9.64 -9.20 6.70
C LEU A 324 -10.30 -8.36 5.60
N LEU A 325 -10.42 -7.04 5.79
CA LEU A 325 -11.13 -6.15 4.88
C LEU A 325 -10.40 -5.95 3.54
N PHE A 326 -9.13 -5.52 3.58
CA PHE A 326 -8.43 -5.08 2.37
C PHE A 326 -8.12 -6.22 1.38
N PRO A 327 -7.53 -7.35 1.78
CA PRO A 327 -7.27 -8.45 0.86
C PRO A 327 -8.56 -9.05 0.29
N SER A 328 -9.58 -9.27 1.12
CA SER A 328 -10.86 -9.83 0.66
C SER A 328 -11.58 -8.89 -0.31
N THR A 329 -11.55 -7.57 -0.06
CA THR A 329 -12.15 -6.58 -0.98
C THR A 329 -11.41 -6.55 -2.32
N THR A 330 -10.06 -6.60 -2.32
CA THR A 330 -9.27 -6.62 -3.55
C THR A 330 -9.43 -7.93 -4.31
N SER A 331 -9.54 -9.07 -3.63
CA SER A 331 -9.86 -10.37 -4.23
C SER A 331 -11.23 -10.34 -4.91
N MET A 332 -12.25 -9.86 -4.20
CA MET A 332 -13.61 -9.72 -4.76
C MET A 332 -13.67 -8.76 -5.95
N LEU A 333 -12.86 -7.67 -5.95
CA LEU A 333 -12.73 -6.77 -7.09
C LEU A 333 -12.15 -7.50 -8.30
N SER A 334 -11.07 -8.26 -8.09
CA SER A 334 -10.40 -8.99 -9.17
C SER A 334 -11.27 -10.08 -9.78
N GLY A 335 -12.15 -10.71 -9.00
CA GLY A 335 -13.06 -11.75 -9.46
C GLY A 335 -14.32 -11.23 -10.19
N ARG A 336 -14.56 -9.91 -10.20
CA ARG A 336 -15.76 -9.29 -10.80
C ARG A 336 -15.51 -8.44 -12.03
N VAL A 337 -14.27 -8.37 -12.46
CA VAL A 337 -13.85 -7.50 -13.56
C VAL A 337 -13.04 -8.33 -14.56
N ASP A 338 -13.25 -8.09 -15.83
CA ASP A 338 -12.48 -8.72 -16.89
C ASP A 338 -10.99 -8.42 -16.75
N ARG A 339 -10.13 -9.38 -17.14
CA ARG A 339 -8.67 -9.21 -17.10
C ARG A 339 -8.18 -7.94 -17.80
N ARG A 340 -8.91 -7.46 -18.83
CA ARG A 340 -8.58 -6.24 -19.56
C ARG A 340 -8.85 -4.95 -18.78
N GLU A 341 -9.77 -5.00 -17.80
CA GLU A 341 -10.21 -3.85 -17.00
C GLU A 341 -9.65 -3.89 -15.57
N LEU A 342 -9.06 -5.02 -15.18
CA LEU A 342 -8.55 -5.25 -13.84
C LEU A 342 -7.55 -4.15 -13.41
N GLY A 343 -6.61 -3.77 -14.29
CA GLY A 343 -5.62 -2.74 -14.00
C GLY A 343 -6.24 -1.37 -13.74
N VAL A 344 -7.25 -0.99 -14.53
CA VAL A 344 -7.98 0.28 -14.36
C VAL A 344 -8.77 0.26 -13.06
N THR A 345 -9.50 -0.82 -12.78
CA THR A 345 -10.32 -0.96 -11.57
C THR A 345 -9.46 -0.92 -10.29
N MET A 346 -8.32 -1.61 -10.28
CA MET A 346 -7.37 -1.54 -9.16
C MET A 346 -6.76 -0.14 -9.02
N GLY A 347 -6.47 0.54 -10.15
CA GLY A 347 -6.04 1.93 -10.16
C GLY A 347 -7.07 2.87 -9.56
N VAL A 348 -8.36 2.68 -9.86
CA VAL A 348 -9.46 3.44 -9.25
C VAL A 348 -9.52 3.19 -7.74
N ALA A 349 -9.46 1.93 -7.29
CA ALA A 349 -9.45 1.61 -5.85
C ALA A 349 -8.25 2.28 -5.13
N GLN A 350 -7.06 2.26 -5.73
CA GLN A 350 -5.89 2.94 -5.19
C GLN A 350 -6.05 4.47 -5.18
N THR A 351 -6.74 5.05 -6.16
CA THR A 351 -7.06 6.49 -6.16
C THR A 351 -7.97 6.85 -4.99
N PHE A 352 -9.03 6.06 -4.74
CA PHE A 352 -9.88 6.25 -3.57
C PHE A 352 -9.08 6.13 -2.25
N GLY A 353 -8.21 5.14 -2.15
CA GLY A 353 -7.30 5.00 -1.02
C GLY A 353 -6.32 6.18 -0.87
N GLY A 354 -5.82 6.72 -1.99
CA GLY A 354 -4.96 7.91 -2.01
C GLY A 354 -5.67 9.17 -1.53
N VAL A 355 -6.88 9.41 -2.02
CA VAL A 355 -7.74 10.52 -1.55
C VAL A 355 -8.05 10.36 -0.06
N ALA A 356 -8.40 9.17 0.38
CA ALA A 356 -8.65 8.88 1.79
C ALA A 356 -7.43 9.20 2.66
N ARG A 357 -6.23 8.77 2.27
CA ARG A 357 -4.98 9.09 2.98
C ARG A 357 -4.63 10.58 2.97
N SER A 358 -5.11 11.32 1.99
CA SER A 358 -4.89 12.78 1.91
C SER A 358 -5.85 13.57 2.80
N VAL A 359 -7.11 13.14 2.87
CA VAL A 359 -8.18 13.88 3.59
C VAL A 359 -8.28 13.46 5.06
N ALA A 360 -8.17 12.17 5.33
CA ALA A 360 -8.41 11.61 6.65
C ALA A 360 -7.54 12.21 7.77
N PRO A 361 -6.22 12.42 7.60
CA PRO A 361 -5.41 13.01 8.66
C PRO A 361 -5.87 14.41 9.07
N VAL A 362 -6.17 15.29 8.09
CA VAL A 362 -6.61 16.65 8.37
C VAL A 362 -7.99 16.67 9.04
N LEU A 363 -8.92 15.87 8.50
CA LEU A 363 -10.28 15.81 9.05
C LEU A 363 -10.27 15.24 10.47
N SER A 364 -9.58 14.13 10.70
CA SER A 364 -9.56 13.48 12.01
C SER A 364 -8.85 14.30 13.07
N THR A 365 -7.73 14.95 12.74
CA THR A 365 -7.02 15.82 13.69
C THR A 365 -7.76 17.12 13.96
N LYS A 366 -8.55 17.64 12.99
CA LYS A 366 -9.45 18.75 13.23
C LYS A 366 -10.57 18.35 14.18
N ILE A 367 -11.19 17.20 13.96
CA ILE A 367 -12.22 16.66 14.88
C ILE A 367 -11.62 16.43 16.28
N PHE A 368 -10.40 15.93 16.37
CA PHE A 368 -9.68 15.77 17.63
C PHE A 368 -9.49 17.08 18.37
N GLN A 369 -9.08 18.13 17.65
CA GLN A 369 -8.84 19.46 18.22
C GLN A 369 -10.12 20.17 18.66
N ASP A 370 -11.19 20.12 17.85
CA ASP A 370 -12.39 20.92 18.04
C ASP A 370 -13.43 20.22 18.93
N LEU A 371 -13.53 18.88 18.86
CA LEU A 371 -14.57 18.10 19.54
C LEU A 371 -14.02 17.20 20.66
N GLY A 372 -12.69 17.03 20.73
CA GLY A 372 -12.02 16.21 21.74
C GLY A 372 -11.62 14.82 21.27
N HIS A 373 -10.95 14.10 22.18
CA HIS A 373 -10.14 12.89 21.88
C HIS A 373 -10.95 11.71 21.37
N ALA A 374 -12.20 11.55 21.80
CA ALA A 374 -13.06 10.41 21.45
C ALA A 374 -13.65 10.50 20.03
N TRP A 375 -13.96 11.72 19.59
CA TRP A 375 -14.76 11.93 18.39
C TRP A 375 -14.14 11.43 17.08
N PRO A 376 -12.82 11.52 16.84
CA PRO A 376 -12.24 10.95 15.62
C PRO A 376 -12.50 9.44 15.48
N PHE A 377 -12.47 8.71 16.59
CA PHE A 377 -12.74 7.28 16.59
C PHE A 377 -14.22 6.98 16.34
N VAL A 378 -15.13 7.75 16.95
CA VAL A 378 -16.58 7.63 16.76
C VAL A 378 -16.95 7.94 15.30
N VAL A 379 -16.39 8.99 14.72
CA VAL A 379 -16.61 9.34 13.31
C VAL A 379 -16.05 8.27 12.38
N ALA A 380 -14.85 7.73 12.63
CA ALA A 380 -14.27 6.66 11.86
C ALA A 380 -15.15 5.40 11.93
N ALA A 381 -15.64 5.03 13.12
CA ALA A 381 -16.60 3.93 13.31
C ALA A 381 -17.89 4.17 12.52
N GLY A 382 -18.42 5.38 12.56
CA GLY A 382 -19.63 5.78 11.81
C GLY A 382 -19.44 5.65 10.30
N ILE A 383 -18.32 6.10 9.76
CA ILE A 383 -18.00 5.99 8.33
C ILE A 383 -17.91 4.52 7.92
N VAL A 384 -17.17 3.69 8.67
CA VAL A 384 -17.10 2.24 8.42
C VAL A 384 -18.48 1.62 8.56
N GLY A 385 -19.30 2.03 9.54
CA GLY A 385 -20.66 1.58 9.76
C GLY A 385 -21.57 1.85 8.58
N VAL A 386 -21.61 3.09 8.10
CA VAL A 386 -22.42 3.47 6.92
C VAL A 386 -22.00 2.67 5.69
N VAL A 387 -20.69 2.53 5.47
CA VAL A 387 -20.19 1.79 4.29
C VAL A 387 -20.34 0.28 4.47
N SER A 388 -20.36 -0.24 5.69
CA SER A 388 -20.65 -1.66 5.95
C SER A 388 -22.05 -2.07 5.50
N LEU A 389 -23.01 -1.12 5.48
CA LEU A 389 -24.33 -1.35 4.90
C LEU A 389 -24.25 -1.70 3.39
N LEU A 390 -23.26 -1.15 2.70
CA LEU A 390 -22.97 -1.56 1.33
C LEU A 390 -22.43 -3.00 1.27
N ALA A 391 -21.69 -3.44 2.29
CA ALA A 391 -21.18 -4.81 2.38
C ALA A 391 -22.29 -5.85 2.60
N VAL A 392 -23.38 -5.48 3.27
CA VAL A 392 -24.55 -6.37 3.42
C VAL A 392 -25.19 -6.68 2.06
N ARG A 393 -25.20 -5.72 1.16
CA ARG A 393 -25.81 -5.83 -0.19
C ARG A 393 -24.87 -6.38 -1.26
N ILE A 394 -23.69 -6.90 -0.91
CA ILE A 394 -22.79 -7.55 -1.87
C ILE A 394 -23.45 -8.85 -2.36
N GLY A 395 -23.86 -8.88 -3.62
CA GLY A 395 -24.44 -10.08 -4.27
C GLY A 395 -23.41 -11.21 -4.48
N PRO A 396 -23.82 -12.42 -4.91
CA PRO A 396 -22.91 -13.50 -5.30
C PRO A 396 -21.89 -13.04 -6.34
N ALA A 397 -20.72 -13.67 -6.34
CA ALA A 397 -19.81 -13.52 -7.48
C ALA A 397 -20.54 -14.03 -8.73
N PRO A 398 -20.39 -13.40 -9.90
CA PRO A 398 -20.82 -14.02 -11.13
C PRO A 398 -20.17 -15.41 -11.22
N GLU A 399 -20.94 -16.41 -11.60
CA GLU A 399 -20.35 -17.72 -11.91
C GLU A 399 -19.28 -17.52 -12.99
N PRO A 400 -18.09 -18.15 -12.87
CA PRO A 400 -17.10 -18.10 -13.92
C PRO A 400 -17.76 -18.57 -15.22
N THR A 401 -17.83 -17.71 -16.21
CA THR A 401 -18.27 -18.12 -17.55
C THR A 401 -17.38 -19.29 -17.96
N PRO A 402 -17.94 -20.46 -18.29
CA PRO A 402 -17.12 -21.59 -18.72
C PRO A 402 -16.23 -21.13 -19.87
N VAL A 403 -14.93 -21.21 -19.69
CA VAL A 403 -13.98 -20.97 -20.79
C VAL A 403 -14.35 -22.00 -21.86
N PRO A 404 -14.76 -21.59 -23.08
CA PRO A 404 -15.03 -22.54 -24.12
C PRO A 404 -13.81 -23.45 -24.26
N VAL A 405 -13.97 -24.72 -23.95
CA VAL A 405 -12.94 -25.72 -24.18
C VAL A 405 -12.70 -25.68 -25.71
N PRO A 406 -11.49 -25.39 -26.18
CA PRO A 406 -11.25 -25.45 -27.62
C PRO A 406 -11.69 -26.82 -28.08
N ALA A 407 -12.56 -26.86 -29.09
CA ALA A 407 -12.98 -28.14 -29.69
C ALA A 407 -11.71 -28.94 -30.03
N PRO A 408 -11.66 -30.23 -29.69
CA PRO A 408 -10.49 -31.03 -30.05
C PRO A 408 -10.25 -30.86 -31.55
N SER A 409 -9.05 -30.36 -31.89
CA SER A 409 -8.61 -30.24 -33.28
C SER A 409 -8.84 -31.58 -33.94
N ALA A 410 -9.65 -31.61 -34.98
CA ALA A 410 -9.89 -32.83 -35.77
C ALA A 410 -8.55 -33.47 -36.10
N PRO A 411 -8.40 -34.79 -35.92
CA PRO A 411 -7.13 -35.47 -36.25
C PRO A 411 -6.85 -35.25 -37.72
N ALA A 412 -5.58 -34.95 -38.02
CA ALA A 412 -5.06 -34.80 -39.37
C ALA A 412 -5.13 -36.16 -40.11
N ALA A 413 -6.32 -36.50 -40.59
CA ALA A 413 -6.62 -37.72 -41.33
C ALA A 413 -6.72 -37.45 -42.88
N ALA A 414 -6.05 -36.41 -43.36
CA ALA A 414 -6.11 -36.05 -44.79
C ALA A 414 -4.74 -35.97 -45.49
N ALA A 415 -3.69 -36.57 -44.92
CA ALA A 415 -2.33 -36.57 -45.53
C ALA A 415 -1.81 -37.97 -45.93
N ALA A 416 -2.67 -38.99 -46.03
CA ALA A 416 -2.24 -40.32 -46.39
C ALA A 416 -2.94 -40.94 -47.62
N ALA A 417 -3.44 -40.12 -48.54
CA ALA A 417 -4.09 -40.61 -49.75
C ALA A 417 -3.57 -39.90 -51.01
N THR A 418 -2.32 -40.07 -51.36
CA THR A 418 -1.81 -39.91 -52.76
C THR A 418 -0.37 -40.35 -52.85
N ILE A 419 -0.13 -41.67 -52.82
CA ILE A 419 1.01 -42.30 -53.47
C ILE A 419 0.53 -43.72 -53.86
N ASP A 420 -0.13 -43.85 -54.96
CA ASP A 420 -0.18 -45.07 -55.78
C ASP A 420 -0.43 -44.68 -57.25
N THR A 421 0.62 -44.60 -58.00
CA THR A 421 0.60 -44.69 -59.44
C THR A 421 1.42 -45.89 -59.86
N PRO A 422 0.84 -46.93 -60.47
CA PRO A 422 1.62 -48.03 -61.02
C PRO A 422 2.28 -47.60 -62.34
N VAL A 423 3.55 -47.91 -62.44
CA VAL A 423 4.32 -47.92 -63.69
C VAL A 423 3.91 -49.17 -64.50
N ALA A 424 3.47 -48.96 -65.72
CA ALA A 424 3.59 -49.93 -66.82
C ALA A 424 4.07 -49.23 -68.05
#